data_7e49822d49ee3f9269647527ad440b27
#
_entry.id   7e49822d49ee3f9269647527ad440b27
#
_cell.length_a   1.000
_cell.length_b   1.000
_cell.length_c   1.000
_cell.angle_alpha   90.00
_cell.angle_beta   90.00
_cell.angle_gamma   90.00
#
_symmetry.space_group_name_H-M   'P 1'
#
loop_
_entity.id
_entity.type
_entity.pdbx_description
1 polymer ?
#
loop_
_entity_poly.entity_id
_entity_poly.type
_entity_poly.pdbx_seq_one_letter_code
_entity_poly.pdbx_strand_id
1 'polypeptide(L)'
;DTQPLYVVDGVPGVDPTTVAPEDIASFNILKDAASTAIYGSRGSNGVVIINTKRGKKGDMKVQFNVKASADQVANRLDLLSAGEMRNFANTLLQDALEDPANSGYTVDSVFNDGGANTNWQDEIFRTGITQSYNLNFSGGDENSTYYASLTQSEWTGVMKGTAKERTIGK
;
A
#
# COMPACT_ATOMS: atom_id res chain seq x y z
N ASP A 1 -9.50 11.78 -17.09
CA ASP A 1 -8.53 11.63 -16.01
C ASP A 1 -9.09 12.29 -14.76
N THR A 2 -9.27 11.56 -13.67
CA THR A 2 -9.89 12.07 -12.44
C THR A 2 -8.86 12.44 -11.36
N GLN A 3 -7.57 12.34 -11.70
CA GLN A 3 -6.50 12.63 -10.75
C GLN A 3 -6.26 14.14 -10.64
N PRO A 4 -5.92 14.65 -9.43
CA PRO A 4 -5.52 16.03 -9.26
C PRO A 4 -4.16 16.32 -9.94
N LEU A 5 -3.92 17.56 -10.26
CA LEU A 5 -2.62 18.01 -10.76
C LEU A 5 -1.63 18.12 -9.59
N TYR A 6 -0.51 17.42 -9.65
CA TYR A 6 0.57 17.60 -8.68
C TYR A 6 1.56 18.66 -9.16
N VAL A 7 1.93 19.55 -8.25
CA VAL A 7 2.93 20.61 -8.47
C VAL A 7 3.99 20.48 -7.40
N VAL A 8 5.20 20.10 -7.78
CA VAL A 8 6.32 19.93 -6.85
C VAL A 8 7.33 21.06 -7.04
N ASP A 9 7.58 21.83 -5.99
CA ASP A 9 8.46 23.01 -6.01
C ASP A 9 8.18 23.98 -7.17
N GLY A 10 6.90 24.11 -7.54
CA GLY A 10 6.44 24.98 -8.64
C GLY A 10 6.42 24.31 -10.02
N VAL A 11 6.86 23.07 -10.15
CA VAL A 11 6.85 22.32 -11.42
C VAL A 11 5.58 21.48 -11.51
N PRO A 12 4.65 21.76 -12.47
CA PRO A 12 3.42 21.03 -12.61
C PRO A 12 3.60 19.69 -13.35
N GLY A 13 2.85 18.66 -12.93
CA GLY A 13 2.83 17.35 -13.59
C GLY A 13 3.94 16.41 -13.16
N VAL A 14 4.61 16.69 -12.05
CA VAL A 14 5.60 15.79 -11.44
C VAL A 14 4.87 14.65 -10.74
N ASP A 15 5.35 13.44 -10.90
CA ASP A 15 4.85 12.27 -10.18
C ASP A 15 5.20 12.41 -8.68
N PRO A 16 4.20 12.51 -7.77
CA PRO A 16 4.46 12.67 -6.34
C PRO A 16 5.23 11.50 -5.72
N THR A 17 5.24 10.35 -6.37
CA THR A 17 6.01 9.18 -5.90
C THR A 17 7.52 9.36 -6.04
N THR A 18 7.98 10.35 -6.82
CA THR A 18 9.41 10.68 -6.95
C THR A 18 9.97 11.46 -5.77
N VAL A 19 9.09 11.95 -4.89
CA VAL A 19 9.46 12.69 -3.68
C VAL A 19 9.36 11.79 -2.47
N ALA A 20 10.42 11.72 -1.67
CA ALA A 20 10.36 11.02 -0.39
C ALA A 20 9.45 11.79 0.58
N PRO A 21 8.53 11.13 1.30
CA PRO A 21 7.68 11.79 2.29
C PRO A 21 8.48 12.58 3.34
N GLU A 22 9.67 12.09 3.68
CA GLU A 22 10.60 12.72 4.62
C GLU A 22 11.15 14.05 4.11
N ASP A 23 11.17 14.27 2.80
CA ASP A 23 11.65 15.50 2.17
C ASP A 23 10.57 16.55 1.96
N ILE A 24 9.31 16.22 2.26
CA ILE A 24 8.20 17.17 2.16
C ILE A 24 8.29 18.16 3.34
N ALA A 25 8.31 19.45 3.03
CA ALA A 25 8.22 20.53 4.01
C ALA A 25 6.76 20.92 4.28
N SER A 26 5.95 21.02 3.21
CA SER A 26 4.52 21.31 3.29
C SER A 26 3.79 20.82 2.05
N PHE A 27 2.51 20.55 2.19
CA PHE A 27 1.62 20.36 1.04
C PHE A 27 0.33 21.15 1.24
N ASN A 28 -0.19 21.67 0.13
CA ASN A 28 -1.44 22.41 0.10
C ASN A 28 -2.34 21.84 -0.99
N ILE A 29 -3.64 21.73 -0.70
CA ILE A 29 -4.62 21.23 -1.66
C ILE A 29 -5.53 22.39 -2.05
N LEU A 30 -5.51 22.74 -3.34
CA LEU A 30 -6.40 23.74 -3.93
C LEU A 30 -7.60 23.03 -4.55
N LYS A 31 -8.79 23.35 -4.06
CA LYS A 31 -10.05 22.73 -4.55
C LYS A 31 -11.01 23.76 -5.14
N ASP A 32 -10.80 25.04 -4.88
CA ASP A 32 -11.65 26.11 -5.38
C ASP A 32 -11.22 26.58 -6.77
N ALA A 33 -12.20 27.01 -7.58
CA ALA A 33 -11.97 27.40 -8.95
C ALA A 33 -11.03 28.61 -9.10
N ALA A 34 -11.02 29.53 -8.12
CA ALA A 34 -10.16 30.70 -8.17
C ALA A 34 -8.68 30.31 -7.98
N SER A 35 -8.40 29.44 -7.00
CA SER A 35 -7.04 28.97 -6.72
C SER A 35 -6.49 28.06 -7.83
N THR A 36 -7.35 27.28 -8.48
CA THR A 36 -6.92 26.36 -9.55
C THR A 36 -6.82 27.02 -10.92
N ALA A 37 -7.41 28.23 -11.11
CA ALA A 37 -7.43 28.94 -12.38
C ALA A 37 -6.03 29.19 -12.98
N ILE A 38 -5.01 29.39 -12.16
CA ILE A 38 -3.63 29.60 -12.61
C ILE A 38 -3.03 28.37 -13.31
N TYR A 39 -3.60 27.18 -13.11
CA TYR A 39 -3.17 25.92 -13.73
C TYR A 39 -4.04 25.53 -14.94
N GLY A 40 -5.03 26.37 -15.30
CA GLY A 40 -5.93 26.18 -16.44
C GLY A 40 -6.76 24.89 -16.32
N SER A 41 -7.09 24.29 -17.47
CA SER A 41 -7.90 23.05 -17.52
C SER A 41 -7.27 21.86 -16.79
N ARG A 42 -5.96 21.84 -16.63
CA ARG A 42 -5.25 20.79 -15.87
C ARG A 42 -5.55 20.82 -14.38
N GLY A 43 -5.99 21.96 -13.84
CA GLY A 43 -6.37 22.12 -12.44
C GLY A 43 -7.84 21.80 -12.14
N SER A 44 -8.64 21.37 -13.13
CA SER A 44 -10.10 21.15 -12.98
C SER A 44 -10.47 20.13 -11.88
N ASN A 45 -9.63 19.15 -11.63
CA ASN A 45 -9.81 18.13 -10.58
C ASN A 45 -9.12 18.49 -9.25
N GLY A 46 -8.69 19.74 -9.10
CA GLY A 46 -7.90 20.22 -7.97
C GLY A 46 -6.41 20.17 -8.23
N VAL A 47 -5.66 20.87 -7.40
CA VAL A 47 -4.20 20.94 -7.46
C VAL A 47 -3.60 20.62 -6.11
N VAL A 48 -2.61 19.74 -6.08
CA VAL A 48 -1.84 19.43 -4.89
C VAL A 48 -0.43 20.03 -5.04
N ILE A 49 -0.13 21.02 -4.22
CA ILE A 49 1.17 21.70 -4.21
C ILE A 49 2.02 21.07 -3.12
N ILE A 50 3.16 20.53 -3.51
CA ILE A 50 4.16 19.93 -2.63
C ILE A 50 5.38 20.84 -2.64
N ASN A 51 5.76 21.37 -1.47
CA ASN A 51 7.01 22.06 -1.29
C ASN A 51 7.99 21.16 -0.54
N THR A 52 9.17 20.98 -1.09
CA THR A 52 10.18 20.15 -0.48
C THR A 52 11.08 20.94 0.47
N LYS A 53 11.74 20.24 1.38
CA LYS A 53 12.71 20.82 2.30
C LYS A 53 13.88 21.45 1.53
N ARG A 54 14.36 22.59 2.02
CA ARG A 54 15.50 23.34 1.49
C ARG A 54 16.53 23.53 2.58
N GLY A 55 17.75 23.78 2.18
CA GLY A 55 18.81 24.20 3.09
C GLY A 55 18.46 25.48 3.83
N LYS A 56 18.99 25.63 5.02
CA LYS A 56 18.87 26.84 5.84
C LYS A 56 20.27 27.28 6.23
N LYS A 57 20.44 28.62 6.39
CA LYS A 57 21.69 29.20 6.94
C LYS A 57 21.99 28.59 8.31
N GLY A 58 23.22 28.25 8.52
CA GLY A 58 23.75 27.70 9.77
C GLY A 58 24.67 26.51 9.54
N ASP A 59 25.20 25.98 10.62
CA ASP A 59 26.08 24.82 10.59
C ASP A 59 25.45 23.60 9.91
N MET A 60 26.32 22.78 9.35
CA MET A 60 25.88 21.52 8.73
C MET A 60 25.15 20.63 9.77
N LYS A 61 23.93 20.26 9.43
CA LYS A 61 23.12 19.30 10.21
C LYS A 61 22.99 18.02 9.43
N VAL A 62 23.27 16.91 10.10
CA VAL A 62 23.07 15.56 9.60
C VAL A 62 21.92 14.95 10.40
N GLN A 63 20.92 14.42 9.71
CA GLN A 63 19.80 13.74 10.34
C GLN A 63 19.63 12.36 9.73
N PHE A 64 19.52 11.37 10.59
CA PHE A 64 19.23 9.99 10.21
C PHE A 64 17.92 9.57 10.87
N ASN A 65 16.96 9.15 10.05
CA ASN A 65 15.66 8.71 10.49
C ASN A 65 15.46 7.25 10.07
N VAL A 66 14.95 6.45 10.99
CA VAL A 66 14.56 5.08 10.75
C VAL A 66 13.10 4.91 11.12
N LYS A 67 12.33 4.31 10.23
CA LYS A 67 10.95 3.91 10.49
C LYS A 67 10.81 2.41 10.23
N ALA A 68 10.12 1.73 11.13
CA ALA A 68 9.73 0.34 10.95
C ALA A 68 8.25 0.20 11.31
N SER A 69 7.49 -0.52 10.50
CA SER A 69 6.11 -0.89 10.80
C SER A 69 5.85 -2.35 10.47
N ALA A 70 4.88 -2.91 11.16
CA ALA A 70 4.35 -4.24 10.90
C ALA A 70 2.85 -4.12 10.59
N ASP A 71 2.46 -4.61 9.43
CA ASP A 71 1.10 -4.55 8.93
C ASP A 71 0.48 -5.95 8.95
N GLN A 72 -0.74 -6.06 9.45
CA GLN A 72 -1.48 -7.31 9.49
C GLN A 72 -2.87 -7.13 8.91
N VAL A 73 -3.43 -8.20 8.37
CA VAL A 73 -4.82 -8.19 7.92
C VAL A 73 -5.73 -8.00 9.13
N ALA A 74 -6.50 -6.93 9.14
CA ALA A 74 -7.35 -6.57 10.28
C ALA A 74 -8.52 -7.54 10.47
N ASN A 75 -9.12 -7.99 9.36
CA ASN A 75 -10.25 -8.92 9.39
C ASN A 75 -10.01 -10.04 8.39
N ARG A 76 -10.22 -11.26 8.83
CA ARG A 76 -10.26 -12.44 7.98
C ARG A 76 -11.70 -12.86 7.79
N LEU A 77 -12.00 -13.48 6.66
CA LEU A 77 -13.30 -14.09 6.43
C LEU A 77 -13.41 -15.34 7.29
N ASP A 78 -14.55 -15.52 7.94
CA ASP A 78 -14.89 -16.76 8.60
C ASP A 78 -15.39 -17.73 7.53
N LEU A 79 -14.52 -18.63 7.10
CA LEU A 79 -14.79 -19.61 6.05
C LEU A 79 -14.98 -20.99 6.68
N LEU A 80 -15.85 -21.76 6.08
CA LEU A 80 -16.03 -23.15 6.48
C LEU A 80 -14.72 -23.93 6.33
N SER A 81 -14.35 -24.70 7.33
CA SER A 81 -13.31 -25.71 7.22
C SER A 81 -13.78 -26.85 6.28
N ALA A 82 -12.85 -27.66 5.81
CA ALA A 82 -13.22 -28.82 4.99
C ALA A 82 -14.15 -29.79 5.73
N GLY A 83 -13.98 -29.93 7.04
CA GLY A 83 -14.89 -30.73 7.88
C GLY A 83 -16.31 -30.17 7.94
N GLU A 84 -16.44 -28.87 8.17
CA GLU A 84 -17.73 -28.18 8.16
C GLU A 84 -18.39 -28.23 6.79
N MET A 85 -17.61 -28.05 5.72
CA MET A 85 -18.09 -28.15 4.35
C MET A 85 -18.59 -29.56 4.02
N ARG A 86 -17.88 -30.62 4.48
CA ARG A 86 -18.35 -32.00 4.34
C ARG A 86 -19.66 -32.24 5.10
N ASN A 87 -19.76 -31.75 6.34
CA ASN A 87 -20.98 -31.87 7.14
C ASN A 87 -22.14 -31.13 6.47
N PHE A 88 -21.90 -29.93 5.95
CA PHE A 88 -22.89 -29.16 5.21
C PHE A 88 -23.32 -29.89 3.93
N ALA A 89 -22.37 -30.42 3.17
CA ALA A 89 -22.64 -31.22 1.98
C ALA A 89 -23.43 -32.50 2.31
N ASN A 90 -23.08 -33.20 3.40
CA ASN A 90 -23.81 -34.35 3.89
C ASN A 90 -25.28 -34.00 4.17
N THR A 91 -25.54 -32.88 4.85
CA THR A 91 -26.91 -32.45 5.17
C THR A 91 -27.69 -32.10 3.91
N LEU A 92 -27.09 -31.41 2.95
CA LEU A 92 -27.79 -31.03 1.71
C LEU A 92 -28.00 -32.19 0.73
N LEU A 93 -27.07 -33.16 0.70
CA LEU A 93 -27.10 -34.25 -0.25
C LEU A 93 -27.83 -35.49 0.30
N GLN A 94 -28.08 -35.56 1.61
CA GLN A 94 -28.70 -36.70 2.22
C GLN A 94 -30.08 -36.99 1.61
N ASP A 95 -30.93 -35.98 1.49
CA ASP A 95 -32.22 -36.08 0.84
C ASP A 95 -32.13 -36.49 -0.64
N ALA A 96 -31.11 -35.95 -1.33
CA ALA A 96 -30.87 -36.27 -2.75
C ALA A 96 -30.30 -37.67 -2.94
N LEU A 97 -29.56 -38.21 -1.97
CA LEU A 97 -29.00 -39.56 -2.01
C LEU A 97 -29.99 -40.63 -1.61
N GLU A 98 -31.07 -40.26 -0.93
CA GLU A 98 -32.21 -41.15 -0.63
C GLU A 98 -33.08 -41.45 -1.87
N ASP A 99 -32.95 -40.65 -2.93
CA ASP A 99 -33.61 -40.93 -4.21
C ASP A 99 -33.03 -42.22 -4.83
N PRO A 100 -33.85 -43.21 -5.15
CA PRO A 100 -33.42 -44.46 -5.80
C PRO A 100 -32.62 -44.24 -7.09
N ALA A 101 -32.84 -43.15 -7.82
CA ALA A 101 -32.09 -42.77 -9.01
C ALA A 101 -30.64 -42.49 -8.73
N ASN A 102 -30.29 -42.09 -7.47
CA ASN A 102 -28.97 -41.75 -7.04
C ASN A 102 -28.29 -42.81 -6.15
N SER A 103 -28.83 -43.99 -6.09
CA SER A 103 -28.39 -45.08 -5.19
C SER A 103 -26.94 -45.54 -5.34
N GLY A 104 -26.24 -45.12 -6.40
CA GLY A 104 -24.83 -45.43 -6.64
C GLY A 104 -23.86 -44.35 -6.12
N TYR A 105 -24.34 -43.26 -5.56
CA TYR A 105 -23.51 -42.16 -5.10
C TYR A 105 -23.41 -42.13 -3.58
N THR A 106 -22.25 -41.68 -3.09
CA THR A 106 -22.03 -41.37 -1.68
C THR A 106 -21.47 -39.96 -1.57
N VAL A 107 -21.54 -39.32 -0.40
CA VAL A 107 -20.94 -37.98 -0.20
C VAL A 107 -19.45 -37.99 -0.51
N ASP A 108 -18.78 -39.04 -0.10
CA ASP A 108 -17.32 -39.20 -0.40
C ASP A 108 -17.02 -39.36 -1.89
N SER A 109 -17.97 -39.88 -2.68
CA SER A 109 -17.80 -39.94 -4.14
C SER A 109 -18.01 -38.59 -4.83
N VAL A 110 -18.74 -37.66 -4.20
CA VAL A 110 -19.03 -36.33 -4.70
C VAL A 110 -17.99 -35.32 -4.20
N PHE A 111 -17.53 -35.50 -2.97
CA PHE A 111 -16.53 -34.62 -2.31
C PHE A 111 -15.24 -35.39 -1.98
N ASN A 112 -14.54 -35.84 -3.02
CA ASN A 112 -13.22 -36.45 -2.83
C ASN A 112 -12.14 -35.37 -2.79
N ASP A 113 -11.88 -34.80 -1.61
CA ASP A 113 -10.82 -33.80 -1.38
C ASP A 113 -9.51 -34.41 -0.84
N GLY A 114 -9.42 -35.74 -0.80
CA GLY A 114 -8.25 -36.44 -0.27
C GLY A 114 -7.98 -36.22 1.22
N GLY A 115 -8.96 -35.69 1.96
CA GLY A 115 -8.80 -35.31 3.37
C GLY A 115 -8.11 -33.95 3.58
N ALA A 116 -7.95 -33.15 2.54
CA ALA A 116 -7.36 -31.82 2.65
C ALA A 116 -8.20 -30.91 3.57
N ASN A 117 -7.54 -30.09 4.37
CA ASN A 117 -8.17 -29.06 5.22
C ASN A 117 -7.26 -27.82 5.28
N THR A 118 -6.98 -27.24 4.11
CA THR A 118 -6.10 -26.08 4.00
C THR A 118 -6.87 -24.80 4.22
N ASN A 119 -6.45 -24.00 5.19
CA ASN A 119 -6.89 -22.62 5.31
C ASN A 119 -6.11 -21.74 4.34
N TRP A 120 -6.68 -21.47 3.18
CA TRP A 120 -6.03 -20.66 2.15
C TRP A 120 -5.71 -19.24 2.60
N GLN A 121 -6.45 -18.68 3.56
CA GLN A 121 -6.13 -17.37 4.11
C GLN A 121 -4.80 -17.38 4.88
N ASP A 122 -4.51 -18.46 5.62
CA ASP A 122 -3.21 -18.62 6.31
C ASP A 122 -2.07 -18.84 5.32
N GLU A 123 -2.38 -19.48 4.19
CA GLU A 123 -1.39 -19.70 3.13
C GLU A 123 -1.02 -18.42 2.38
N ILE A 124 -1.97 -17.52 2.16
CA ILE A 124 -1.72 -16.30 1.36
C ILE A 124 -1.34 -15.10 2.20
N PHE A 125 -1.76 -15.02 3.46
CA PHE A 125 -1.47 -13.87 4.31
C PHE A 125 -0.22 -14.06 5.15
N ARG A 126 0.45 -12.95 5.42
CA ARG A 126 1.59 -12.85 6.34
C ARG A 126 1.57 -11.50 7.03
N THR A 127 2.39 -11.32 8.05
CA THR A 127 2.72 -10.00 8.55
C THR A 127 3.60 -9.28 7.52
N GLY A 128 3.12 -8.17 6.99
CA GLY A 128 3.89 -7.26 6.16
C GLY A 128 4.86 -6.46 7.02
N ILE A 129 6.06 -6.21 6.52
CA ILE A 129 7.07 -5.39 7.21
C ILE A 129 7.46 -4.26 6.28
N THR A 130 7.42 -3.05 6.81
CA THR A 130 7.92 -1.85 6.13
C THR A 130 9.10 -1.30 6.91
N GLN A 131 10.19 -1.03 6.20
CA GLN A 131 11.38 -0.38 6.74
C GLN A 131 11.73 0.80 5.86
N SER A 132 12.08 1.93 6.46
CA SER A 132 12.51 3.12 5.74
C SER A 132 13.68 3.77 6.47
N TYR A 133 14.72 4.04 5.74
CA TYR A 133 15.93 4.71 6.18
C TYR A 133 16.08 6.00 5.40
N ASN A 134 16.20 7.12 6.11
CA ASN A 134 16.39 8.43 5.50
C ASN A 134 17.60 9.09 6.12
N LEU A 135 18.55 9.48 5.30
CA LEU A 135 19.71 10.28 5.67
C LEU A 135 19.61 11.62 4.95
N ASN A 136 19.69 12.71 5.70
CA ASN A 136 19.72 14.03 5.08
C ASN A 136 20.81 14.93 5.68
N PHE A 137 21.29 15.85 4.83
CA PHE A 137 22.29 16.83 5.12
C PHE A 137 21.72 18.20 4.76
N SER A 138 21.86 19.16 5.65
CA SER A 138 21.44 20.54 5.38
C SER A 138 22.36 21.53 6.06
N GLY A 139 22.57 22.66 5.42
CA GLY A 139 23.39 23.74 5.96
C GLY A 139 23.51 24.90 4.98
N GLY A 140 24.35 25.86 5.30
CA GLY A 140 24.63 26.98 4.41
C GLY A 140 25.15 28.20 5.13
N ASP A 141 25.61 29.13 4.34
CA ASP A 141 26.09 30.45 4.76
C ASP A 141 25.16 31.58 4.30
N GLU A 142 25.64 32.80 4.27
CA GLU A 142 24.86 33.98 3.83
C GLU A 142 24.59 33.98 2.33
N ASN A 143 25.40 33.31 1.54
CA ASN A 143 25.35 33.34 0.09
C ASN A 143 24.76 32.07 -0.52
N SER A 144 24.86 30.93 0.18
CA SER A 144 24.40 29.65 -0.34
C SER A 144 23.87 28.74 0.74
N THR A 145 22.80 27.99 0.40
CA THR A 145 22.27 26.95 1.26
C THR A 145 22.14 25.65 0.48
N TYR A 146 22.33 24.53 1.15
CA TYR A 146 22.24 23.21 0.54
C TYR A 146 21.36 22.29 1.35
N TYR A 147 20.70 21.38 0.66
CA TYR A 147 19.97 20.26 1.19
C TYR A 147 20.20 19.04 0.29
N ALA A 148 20.58 17.94 0.86
CA ALA A 148 20.68 16.66 0.17
C ALA A 148 20.07 15.58 1.03
N SER A 149 19.37 14.62 0.42
CA SER A 149 18.80 13.48 1.11
C SER A 149 18.91 12.19 0.31
N LEU A 150 18.96 11.09 1.03
CA LEU A 150 18.87 9.74 0.49
C LEU A 150 17.87 8.95 1.33
N THR A 151 16.85 8.41 0.67
CA THR A 151 15.83 7.59 1.30
C THR A 151 15.81 6.23 0.65
N GLN A 152 15.96 5.18 1.46
CA GLN A 152 15.77 3.79 1.09
C GLN A 152 14.54 3.26 1.82
N SER A 153 13.60 2.68 1.08
CA SER A 153 12.39 2.09 1.65
C SER A 153 12.12 0.72 1.06
N GLU A 154 11.88 -0.22 1.94
CA GLU A 154 11.49 -1.59 1.60
C GLU A 154 10.19 -1.91 2.30
N TRP A 155 9.28 -2.54 1.60
CA TRP A 155 8.08 -3.08 2.22
C TRP A 155 7.66 -4.41 1.61
N THR A 156 7.26 -5.30 2.47
CA THR A 156 6.59 -6.53 2.12
C THR A 156 5.10 -6.37 2.40
N GLY A 157 4.26 -6.72 1.44
CA GLY A 157 2.82 -6.65 1.66
C GLY A 157 2.32 -7.79 2.54
N VAL A 158 1.10 -7.64 3.04
CA VAL A 158 0.39 -8.65 3.85
C VAL A 158 0.03 -9.92 3.06
N MET A 159 0.07 -9.86 1.73
CA MET A 159 -0.05 -11.04 0.88
C MET A 159 1.33 -11.55 0.49
N LYS A 160 1.55 -12.86 0.58
CA LYS A 160 2.78 -13.50 0.11
C LYS A 160 2.99 -13.20 -1.38
N GLY A 161 4.24 -12.96 -1.79
CA GLY A 161 4.59 -12.59 -3.16
C GLY A 161 4.51 -11.09 -3.47
N THR A 162 4.02 -10.25 -2.56
CA THR A 162 4.03 -8.80 -2.72
C THR A 162 5.18 -8.17 -1.95
N ALA A 163 6.06 -7.48 -2.66
CA ALA A 163 7.16 -6.71 -2.08
C ALA A 163 7.49 -5.53 -3.00
N LYS A 164 8.03 -4.47 -2.44
CA LYS A 164 8.52 -3.32 -3.19
C LYS A 164 9.72 -2.69 -2.49
N GLU A 165 10.69 -2.27 -3.28
CA GLU A 165 11.85 -1.51 -2.85
C GLU A 165 11.88 -0.18 -3.60
N ARG A 166 12.32 0.87 -2.93
CA ARG A 166 12.45 2.19 -3.53
C ARG A 166 13.60 2.97 -2.92
N THR A 167 14.43 3.54 -3.79
CA THR A 167 15.49 4.48 -3.43
C THR A 167 15.20 5.83 -4.06
N ILE A 168 15.25 6.91 -3.27
CA ILE A 168 15.06 8.27 -3.73
C ILE A 168 16.21 9.11 -3.22
N GLY A 169 16.85 9.84 -4.13
CA GLY A 169 17.86 10.84 -3.81
C GLY A 169 17.39 12.25 -4.20
N LYS A 170 17.81 13.23 -3.43
CA LYS A 170 17.58 14.67 -3.68
C LYS A 170 18.85 15.47 -3.47
#